data_22694664bc3ff7af079939b1f61c8196
#
_entry.id   22694664bc3ff7af079939b1f61c8196
#
_cell.length_a   1.000
_cell.length_b   1.000
_cell.length_c   1.000
_cell.angle_alpha   90.00
_cell.angle_beta   90.00
_cell.angle_gamma   90.00
#
_symmetry.space_group_name_H-M   'P 1'
#
loop_
_entity.id
_entity.type
_entity.pdbx_description
1 polymer ?
#
loop_
_entity_poly.entity_id
_entity_poly.type
_entity_poly.pdbx_seq_one_letter_code
_entity_poly.pdbx_strand_id
1 'polypeptide(L)'
;MRGVWVVMVMSSALVAACSSATVSAGPSSSGPPIAVSTTTAPSATSAGTSSTSAANTTTSLSTTPADVSWLTFGSSADRRGFVASGPNPGALSQKWISDELDGALYGEPIVSGGRVVVATEHNSVYAFDVATGRPAWHVNLGDPIPRSALECGNIDPTGVTGTPVVDAGTDTVYLVAFVQPGRHDLVALNLSDGSVRWRRSVDPPGLDPLHEQQRAALTITNERVYVAYGGLFGDCGPYKGAVVSLALDGSGDPQSWIVPATREGGLWAPSGLAVTSTGDVFVSIGNAESTDPNNFDDGNAVARLRPDLSAVDVWAPADWYSLSGRDADLGSIGPLPLDGGRIFVAGKNGVGYVLDAAHLGGIGGELANADVCDGGAFGGSATDGSIVVVGCRGGPVGVQVGADAKIS
;
A
#
# COMPACT_ATOMS: atom_id res chain seq x y z
N MET A 1 2.30 -23.31 17.47
CA MET A 1 1.39 -23.08 16.33
C MET A 1 2.20 -22.29 15.31
N ARG A 2 2.41 -22.81 14.13
CA ARG A 2 3.25 -22.14 13.13
C ARG A 2 2.32 -21.31 12.23
N GLY A 3 2.39 -19.99 12.36
CA GLY A 3 1.69 -19.05 11.49
C GLY A 3 2.25 -19.10 10.07
N VAL A 4 1.45 -18.81 9.09
CA VAL A 4 1.82 -18.85 7.67
C VAL A 4 1.87 -17.42 7.15
N TRP A 5 2.99 -17.07 6.53
CA TRP A 5 3.20 -15.81 5.85
C TRP A 5 2.53 -15.88 4.47
N VAL A 6 1.54 -15.05 4.23
CA VAL A 6 1.10 -14.73 2.87
C VAL A 6 1.82 -13.45 2.48
N VAL A 7 3.06 -13.60 2.01
CA VAL A 7 3.74 -12.50 1.32
C VAL A 7 3.18 -12.51 -0.10
N MET A 8 2.27 -11.59 -0.37
CA MET A 8 1.86 -11.29 -1.73
C MET A 8 3.00 -10.50 -2.36
N VAL A 9 4.01 -11.20 -2.90
CA VAL A 9 5.06 -10.59 -3.69
C VAL A 9 4.42 -10.18 -5.01
N MET A 10 3.85 -9.00 -5.06
CA MET A 10 3.67 -8.31 -6.32
C MET A 10 5.05 -7.82 -6.74
N SER A 11 5.52 -8.33 -7.86
CA SER A 11 6.64 -7.74 -8.58
C SER A 11 6.23 -6.31 -8.97
N SER A 12 6.52 -5.37 -8.08
CA SER A 12 6.43 -3.96 -8.38
C SER A 12 7.35 -3.72 -9.55
N ALA A 13 6.78 -3.38 -10.70
CA ALA A 13 7.55 -2.87 -11.82
C ALA A 13 8.47 -1.76 -11.29
N LEU A 14 9.75 -1.94 -11.53
CA LEU A 14 10.86 -1.11 -11.09
C LEU A 14 10.53 0.38 -11.18
N VAL A 15 10.65 1.05 -10.05
CA VAL A 15 10.99 2.47 -10.04
C VAL A 15 12.45 2.56 -10.51
N ALA A 16 12.65 2.86 -11.79
CA ALA A 16 13.95 3.19 -12.31
C ALA A 16 14.34 4.56 -11.74
N ALA A 17 15.25 4.56 -10.77
CA ALA A 17 15.92 5.78 -10.35
C ALA A 17 16.75 6.30 -11.52
N CYS A 18 16.51 7.52 -11.95
CA CYS A 18 17.31 8.22 -12.94
C CYS A 18 18.70 8.50 -12.40
N SER A 19 19.71 7.76 -12.90
CA SER A 19 21.05 8.31 -13.09
C SER A 19 21.29 8.39 -14.59
N SER A 20 21.46 9.59 -15.08
CA SER A 20 21.82 9.91 -16.48
C SER A 20 23.23 9.37 -16.79
N ALA A 21 23.29 8.21 -17.43
CA ALA A 21 24.48 7.74 -18.10
C ALA A 21 24.13 7.50 -19.57
N THR A 22 24.71 8.31 -20.44
CA THR A 22 24.70 8.12 -21.89
C THR A 22 25.46 6.84 -22.24
N VAL A 23 24.75 5.87 -22.79
CA VAL A 23 25.39 4.67 -23.39
C VAL A 23 25.12 4.66 -24.89
N SER A 24 26.22 4.67 -25.64
CA SER A 24 26.27 4.50 -27.09
C SER A 24 25.84 3.08 -27.49
N ALA A 25 25.04 2.99 -28.55
CA ALA A 25 24.59 1.74 -29.13
C ALA A 25 25.73 0.98 -29.83
N GLY A 26 25.88 -0.32 -29.54
CA GLY A 26 26.66 -1.29 -30.29
C GLY A 26 25.76 -2.45 -30.73
N PRO A 27 26.07 -3.17 -31.80
CA PRO A 27 25.13 -3.96 -32.60
C PRO A 27 24.79 -5.34 -32.01
N SER A 28 23.55 -5.76 -32.29
CA SER A 28 22.95 -7.04 -31.99
C SER A 28 23.63 -8.24 -32.63
N SER A 29 23.81 -9.32 -31.84
CA SER A 29 24.12 -10.66 -32.39
C SER A 29 22.97 -11.62 -32.02
N SER A 30 22.38 -12.22 -33.07
CA SER A 30 21.37 -13.26 -33.03
C SER A 30 21.99 -14.64 -32.77
N GLY A 31 21.50 -15.37 -31.78
CA GLY A 31 21.79 -16.79 -31.56
C GLY A 31 20.57 -17.68 -31.89
N PRO A 32 20.81 -18.95 -32.33
CA PRO A 32 19.78 -19.81 -32.91
C PRO A 32 18.86 -20.52 -31.88
N PRO A 33 17.68 -21.04 -32.32
CA PRO A 33 16.70 -21.64 -31.43
C PRO A 33 17.06 -23.06 -31.01
N ILE A 34 16.76 -23.41 -29.77
CA ILE A 34 16.93 -24.75 -29.19
C ILE A 34 15.68 -25.59 -29.48
N ALA A 35 15.88 -26.75 -30.07
CA ALA A 35 14.87 -27.73 -30.38
C ALA A 35 14.44 -28.51 -29.12
N VAL A 36 13.14 -28.69 -28.93
CA VAL A 36 12.54 -29.53 -27.88
C VAL A 36 12.30 -30.93 -28.45
N SER A 37 12.97 -31.93 -27.86
CA SER A 37 12.71 -33.35 -28.16
C SER A 37 11.61 -33.89 -27.27
N THR A 38 10.57 -34.43 -27.87
CA THR A 38 9.50 -35.19 -27.22
C THR A 38 9.89 -36.66 -27.15
N THR A 39 9.95 -37.22 -25.93
CA THR A 39 10.11 -38.67 -25.71
C THR A 39 8.80 -39.23 -25.16
N THR A 40 8.22 -40.12 -25.95
CA THR A 40 7.07 -40.96 -25.56
C THR A 40 7.55 -42.22 -24.82
N ALA A 41 6.94 -42.56 -23.69
CA ALA A 41 7.13 -43.85 -22.99
C ALA A 41 5.84 -44.66 -22.97
N PRO A 42 5.94 -46.02 -22.98
CA PRO A 42 4.83 -46.91 -23.31
C PRO A 42 3.99 -47.31 -22.11
N SER A 43 2.73 -47.66 -22.43
CA SER A 43 1.73 -48.20 -21.51
C SER A 43 2.11 -49.59 -21.01
N ALA A 44 1.90 -49.83 -19.71
CA ALA A 44 1.87 -51.18 -19.14
C ALA A 44 0.49 -51.45 -18.56
N THR A 45 -0.13 -52.51 -19.09
CA THR A 45 -1.39 -53.13 -18.64
C THR A 45 -1.09 -54.08 -17.49
N SER A 46 -1.83 -54.04 -16.37
CA SER A 46 -1.92 -55.15 -15.47
C SER A 46 -3.30 -55.25 -14.82
N ALA A 47 -3.72 -56.50 -14.74
CA ALA A 47 -5.05 -56.99 -14.43
C ALA A 47 -5.42 -56.94 -12.95
N GLY A 48 -6.74 -56.95 -12.70
CA GLY A 48 -7.34 -56.76 -11.42
C GLY A 48 -7.24 -57.90 -10.41
N THR A 49 -7.53 -57.56 -9.19
CA THR A 49 -8.12 -58.43 -8.16
C THR A 49 -9.09 -57.60 -7.32
N SER A 50 -10.34 -58.07 -7.31
CA SER A 50 -11.42 -57.51 -6.50
C SER A 50 -11.21 -57.91 -5.03
N SER A 51 -11.22 -56.92 -4.13
CA SER A 51 -11.50 -57.15 -2.71
C SER A 51 -12.53 -56.13 -2.25
N THR A 52 -13.69 -56.64 -1.85
CA THR A 52 -14.74 -55.90 -1.18
C THR A 52 -14.27 -55.44 0.18
N SER A 53 -14.23 -54.12 0.38
CA SER A 53 -14.06 -53.49 1.68
C SER A 53 -15.16 -52.49 1.94
N ALA A 54 -15.71 -52.55 3.15
CA ALA A 54 -16.86 -51.81 3.63
C ALA A 54 -16.68 -50.29 3.46
N ALA A 55 -17.71 -49.63 2.98
CA ALA A 55 -17.81 -48.19 2.87
C ALA A 55 -17.83 -47.53 4.25
N ASN A 56 -16.70 -47.00 4.70
CA ASN A 56 -16.70 -45.97 5.70
C ASN A 56 -17.06 -44.65 4.97
N THR A 57 -18.31 -44.22 5.19
CA THR A 57 -18.76 -42.86 4.76
C THR A 57 -18.04 -41.85 5.63
N THR A 58 -16.87 -41.44 5.22
CA THR A 58 -16.23 -40.25 5.72
C THR A 58 -16.98 -39.06 5.10
N THR A 59 -17.92 -38.48 5.87
CA THR A 59 -18.48 -37.19 5.52
C THR A 59 -17.33 -36.19 5.52
N SER A 60 -16.77 -35.91 4.34
CA SER A 60 -15.87 -34.76 4.18
C SER A 60 -16.74 -33.53 4.41
N LEU A 61 -16.58 -32.90 5.59
CA LEU A 61 -17.00 -31.54 5.78
C LEU A 61 -16.21 -30.72 4.74
N SER A 62 -16.89 -30.38 3.65
CA SER A 62 -16.46 -29.31 2.75
C SER A 62 -16.48 -28.04 3.57
N THR A 63 -15.38 -27.74 4.27
CA THR A 63 -15.16 -26.41 4.79
C THR A 63 -15.02 -25.51 3.56
N THR A 64 -16.07 -24.75 3.26
CA THR A 64 -15.94 -23.55 2.43
C THR A 64 -14.71 -22.82 2.95
N PRO A 65 -13.75 -22.43 2.09
CA PRO A 65 -12.63 -21.63 2.56
C PRO A 65 -13.20 -20.46 3.35
N ALA A 66 -12.77 -20.29 4.59
CA ALA A 66 -13.14 -19.11 5.36
C ALA A 66 -12.90 -17.91 4.46
N ASP A 67 -13.87 -17.01 4.34
CA ASP A 67 -13.77 -15.79 3.54
C ASP A 67 -12.54 -15.01 4.02
N VAL A 68 -11.43 -15.20 3.34
CA VAL A 68 -10.21 -14.45 3.60
C VAL A 68 -10.47 -13.05 3.05
N SER A 69 -10.71 -12.10 3.93
CA SER A 69 -10.86 -10.71 3.55
C SER A 69 -9.49 -10.01 3.58
N TRP A 70 -9.23 -9.18 2.57
CA TRP A 70 -8.08 -8.30 2.45
C TRP A 70 -8.61 -6.91 2.12
N LEU A 71 -8.97 -6.15 3.18
CA LEU A 71 -9.87 -5.01 3.06
C LEU A 71 -9.20 -3.71 2.61
N THR A 72 -7.88 -3.64 2.71
CA THR A 72 -7.03 -2.53 2.30
C THR A 72 -5.59 -3.00 2.20
N PHE A 73 -4.63 -2.11 1.91
CA PHE A 73 -3.20 -2.41 1.93
C PHE A 73 -2.78 -3.03 3.28
N GLY A 74 -2.07 -4.15 3.21
CA GLY A 74 -1.68 -4.89 4.42
C GLY A 74 -2.86 -5.47 5.20
N SER A 75 -3.98 -5.77 4.54
CA SER A 75 -5.21 -6.40 5.04
C SER A 75 -6.07 -5.58 5.99
N SER A 76 -5.50 -4.67 6.78
CA SER A 76 -6.19 -3.97 7.89
C SER A 76 -5.62 -2.56 8.12
N ALA A 77 -6.32 -1.75 8.91
CA ALA A 77 -5.93 -0.36 9.21
C ALA A 77 -4.60 -0.25 9.99
N ASP A 78 -4.19 -1.29 10.72
CA ASP A 78 -2.90 -1.38 11.41
C ASP A 78 -1.76 -1.88 10.49
N ARG A 79 -2.03 -2.15 9.22
CA ARG A 79 -1.04 -2.51 8.19
C ARG A 79 -0.22 -3.76 8.49
N ARG A 80 -0.71 -4.67 9.32
CA ARG A 80 0.07 -5.85 9.73
C ARG A 80 0.44 -6.79 8.58
N GLY A 81 -0.35 -6.87 7.51
CA GLY A 81 -0.05 -7.72 6.34
C GLY A 81 0.04 -9.21 6.68
N PHE A 82 -0.64 -9.65 7.74
CA PHE A 82 -0.55 -10.99 8.28
C PHE A 82 -1.92 -11.59 8.58
N VAL A 83 -2.13 -12.83 8.13
CA VAL A 83 -3.34 -13.62 8.38
C VAL A 83 -3.00 -14.83 9.23
N ALA A 84 -3.34 -14.79 10.51
CA ALA A 84 -2.99 -15.83 11.49
C ALA A 84 -3.64 -17.20 11.21
N SER A 85 -4.83 -17.22 10.62
CA SER A 85 -5.63 -18.43 10.35
C SER A 85 -5.56 -18.92 8.91
N GLY A 86 -4.69 -18.34 8.09
CA GLY A 86 -4.52 -18.73 6.69
C GLY A 86 -4.01 -20.17 6.55
N PRO A 87 -4.44 -20.92 5.52
CA PRO A 87 -3.86 -22.21 5.23
C PRO A 87 -2.39 -22.07 4.86
N ASN A 88 -1.58 -23.10 5.17
CA ASN A 88 -0.23 -23.14 4.62
C ASN A 88 -0.34 -23.23 3.09
N PRO A 89 0.13 -22.24 2.32
CA PRO A 89 -0.10 -22.19 0.88
C PRO A 89 0.59 -23.35 0.12
N GLY A 90 1.57 -24.01 0.74
CA GLY A 90 2.38 -25.03 0.03
C GLY A 90 3.02 -24.43 -1.23
N ALA A 91 3.03 -25.20 -2.31
CA ALA A 91 3.44 -24.70 -3.62
C ALA A 91 2.30 -23.88 -4.23
N LEU A 92 2.58 -22.62 -4.57
CA LEU A 92 1.60 -21.74 -5.22
C LEU A 92 1.41 -22.17 -6.69
N SER A 93 0.16 -22.11 -7.17
CA SER A 93 -0.20 -22.29 -8.57
C SER A 93 -1.17 -21.21 -9.00
N GLN A 94 -1.04 -20.76 -10.26
CA GLN A 94 -1.98 -19.79 -10.84
C GLN A 94 -3.36 -20.42 -10.91
N LYS A 95 -4.37 -19.76 -10.32
CA LYS A 95 -5.75 -20.22 -10.31
C LYS A 95 -6.52 -19.71 -11.53
N TRP A 96 -6.37 -18.46 -11.85
CA TRP A 96 -6.95 -17.79 -13.01
C TRP A 96 -6.14 -16.54 -13.41
N ILE A 97 -6.44 -15.98 -14.53
CA ILE A 97 -5.95 -14.69 -15.01
C ILE A 97 -7.14 -13.94 -15.62
N SER A 98 -7.23 -12.65 -15.40
CA SER A 98 -8.23 -11.80 -16.04
C SER A 98 -7.85 -11.47 -17.47
N ASP A 99 -8.80 -10.98 -18.24
CA ASP A 99 -8.50 -10.23 -19.48
C ASP A 99 -7.69 -8.97 -19.14
N GLU A 100 -7.09 -8.36 -20.18
CA GLU A 100 -6.36 -7.11 -20.06
C GLU A 100 -7.28 -5.99 -19.58
N LEU A 101 -6.80 -5.18 -18.63
CA LEU A 101 -7.51 -4.03 -18.09
C LEU A 101 -7.18 -2.77 -18.91
N ASP A 102 -8.00 -1.73 -18.80
CA ASP A 102 -7.85 -0.51 -19.56
C ASP A 102 -6.71 0.41 -19.12
N GLY A 103 -6.02 0.11 -18.01
CA GLY A 103 -4.95 0.93 -17.48
C GLY A 103 -4.04 0.23 -16.48
N ALA A 104 -2.96 0.91 -16.11
CA ALA A 104 -2.03 0.43 -15.10
C ALA A 104 -2.69 0.35 -13.71
N LEU A 105 -2.21 -0.60 -12.89
CA LEU A 105 -2.58 -0.78 -11.49
C LEU A 105 -1.39 -0.41 -10.62
N TYR A 106 -1.58 0.52 -9.69
CA TYR A 106 -0.60 0.85 -8.65
C TYR A 106 -1.11 0.48 -7.26
N GLY A 107 -2.42 0.54 -7.05
CA GLY A 107 -3.06 0.09 -5.82
C GLY A 107 -3.00 -1.44 -5.64
N GLU A 108 -2.94 -1.90 -4.39
CA GLU A 108 -3.02 -3.31 -4.06
C GLU A 108 -4.44 -3.84 -4.34
N PRO A 109 -4.61 -5.03 -4.97
CA PRO A 109 -5.92 -5.67 -5.07
C PRO A 109 -6.50 -5.97 -3.69
N ILE A 110 -7.78 -5.65 -3.49
CA ILE A 110 -8.48 -5.94 -2.24
C ILE A 110 -9.46 -7.10 -2.42
N VAL A 111 -9.70 -7.85 -1.34
CA VAL A 111 -10.60 -9.01 -1.37
C VAL A 111 -11.65 -8.88 -0.27
N SER A 112 -12.92 -8.93 -0.66
CA SER A 112 -14.06 -8.92 0.27
C SER A 112 -15.31 -9.49 -0.39
N GLY A 113 -16.18 -10.12 0.37
CA GLY A 113 -17.47 -10.62 -0.10
C GLY A 113 -17.38 -11.54 -1.33
N GLY A 114 -16.31 -12.35 -1.44
CA GLY A 114 -16.08 -13.22 -2.59
C GLY A 114 -15.67 -12.47 -3.87
N ARG A 115 -15.24 -11.22 -3.77
CA ARG A 115 -14.77 -10.38 -4.88
C ARG A 115 -13.30 -10.01 -4.72
N VAL A 116 -12.57 -9.96 -5.85
CA VAL A 116 -11.30 -9.26 -5.98
C VAL A 116 -11.59 -7.94 -6.66
N VAL A 117 -11.28 -6.82 -6.02
CA VAL A 117 -11.50 -5.47 -6.57
C VAL A 117 -10.16 -4.83 -6.88
N VAL A 118 -10.05 -4.25 -8.06
CA VAL A 118 -8.89 -3.50 -8.55
C VAL A 118 -9.34 -2.20 -9.21
N ALA A 119 -8.50 -1.18 -9.18
CA ALA A 119 -8.77 0.10 -9.83
C ALA A 119 -7.57 0.55 -10.66
N THR A 120 -7.84 1.18 -11.81
CA THR A 120 -6.82 1.57 -12.80
C THR A 120 -6.60 3.07 -12.84
N GLU A 121 -5.49 3.47 -13.43
CA GLU A 121 -5.19 4.87 -13.72
C GLU A 121 -6.13 5.50 -14.79
N HIS A 122 -7.00 4.71 -15.43
CA HIS A 122 -8.09 5.22 -16.24
C HIS A 122 -9.39 5.47 -15.45
N ASN A 123 -9.31 5.53 -14.11
CA ASN A 123 -10.46 5.67 -13.24
C ASN A 123 -11.50 4.55 -13.39
N SER A 124 -11.09 3.39 -13.88
CA SER A 124 -11.95 2.20 -13.98
C SER A 124 -11.76 1.31 -12.74
N VAL A 125 -12.87 0.81 -12.22
CA VAL A 125 -12.89 -0.14 -11.12
C VAL A 125 -13.51 -1.44 -11.59
N TYR A 126 -12.82 -2.54 -11.35
CA TYR A 126 -13.24 -3.88 -11.74
C TYR A 126 -13.41 -4.74 -10.51
N ALA A 127 -14.43 -5.59 -10.51
CA ALA A 127 -14.56 -6.66 -9.57
C ALA A 127 -14.64 -8.01 -10.27
N PHE A 128 -13.92 -8.98 -9.74
CA PHE A 128 -13.89 -10.35 -10.23
C PHE A 128 -14.36 -11.31 -9.13
N ASP A 129 -15.01 -12.39 -9.53
CA ASP A 129 -15.29 -13.50 -8.62
C ASP A 129 -13.97 -14.17 -8.19
N VAL A 130 -13.71 -14.23 -6.89
CA VAL A 130 -12.43 -14.72 -6.33
C VAL A 130 -12.14 -16.19 -6.68
N ALA A 131 -13.19 -16.98 -6.87
CA ALA A 131 -13.05 -18.42 -7.15
C ALA A 131 -12.75 -18.70 -8.63
N THR A 132 -13.32 -17.91 -9.54
CA THR A 132 -13.34 -18.20 -10.99
C THR A 132 -12.61 -17.16 -11.83
N GLY A 133 -12.35 -15.96 -11.31
CA GLY A 133 -11.79 -14.84 -12.06
C GLY A 133 -12.76 -14.20 -13.06
N ARG A 134 -14.03 -14.61 -13.07
CA ARG A 134 -15.02 -14.02 -13.98
C ARG A 134 -15.34 -12.59 -13.56
N PRO A 135 -15.47 -11.64 -14.53
CA PRO A 135 -15.92 -10.29 -14.21
C PRO A 135 -17.29 -10.33 -13.52
N ALA A 136 -17.42 -9.64 -12.40
CA ALA A 136 -18.67 -9.45 -11.68
C ALA A 136 -19.31 -8.12 -12.06
N TRP A 137 -18.53 -7.05 -12.06
CA TRP A 137 -18.95 -5.71 -12.50
C TRP A 137 -17.74 -4.86 -12.88
N HIS A 138 -18.02 -3.78 -13.61
CA HIS A 138 -17.05 -2.75 -13.98
C HIS A 138 -17.76 -1.39 -13.96
N VAL A 139 -17.07 -0.36 -13.48
CA VAL A 139 -17.53 1.03 -13.52
C VAL A 139 -16.36 1.94 -13.83
N ASN A 140 -16.57 2.94 -14.69
CA ASN A 140 -15.64 4.04 -14.91
C ASN A 140 -16.13 5.28 -14.16
N LEU A 141 -15.22 5.98 -13.48
CA LEU A 141 -15.53 7.09 -12.60
C LEU A 141 -15.30 8.47 -13.22
N GLY A 142 -14.97 8.52 -14.49
CA GLY A 142 -14.76 9.75 -15.27
C GLY A 142 -13.34 9.86 -15.82
N ASP A 143 -13.12 10.88 -16.64
CA ASP A 143 -11.86 11.07 -17.37
C ASP A 143 -10.70 11.35 -16.40
N PRO A 144 -9.62 10.56 -16.45
CA PRO A 144 -8.44 10.77 -15.63
C PRO A 144 -7.65 12.01 -16.09
N ILE A 145 -6.68 12.44 -15.30
CA ILE A 145 -5.82 13.59 -15.65
C ILE A 145 -4.72 13.12 -16.59
N PRO A 146 -4.66 13.65 -17.83
CA PRO A 146 -3.57 13.33 -18.74
C PRO A 146 -2.26 13.95 -18.24
N ARG A 147 -1.13 13.28 -18.48
CA ARG A 147 0.21 13.76 -18.08
C ARG A 147 0.48 15.19 -18.58
N SER A 148 -0.06 15.57 -19.73
CA SER A 148 0.09 16.90 -20.33
C SER A 148 -0.59 18.03 -19.54
N ALA A 149 -1.49 17.72 -18.62
CA ALA A 149 -2.12 18.68 -17.72
C ALA A 149 -1.37 18.84 -16.40
N LEU A 150 -0.33 18.03 -16.14
CA LEU A 150 0.47 18.05 -14.93
C LEU A 150 1.85 18.65 -15.21
N GLU A 151 2.39 19.39 -14.25
CA GLU A 151 3.71 20.00 -14.35
C GLU A 151 4.82 18.95 -14.41
N CYS A 152 4.74 17.90 -13.60
CA CYS A 152 5.61 16.72 -13.64
C CYS A 152 4.81 15.43 -13.35
N GLY A 153 5.48 14.33 -13.03
CA GLY A 153 4.85 13.04 -12.81
C GLY A 153 5.34 11.99 -13.81
N ASN A 154 5.18 10.74 -13.47
CA ASN A 154 5.61 9.58 -14.27
C ASN A 154 4.46 8.59 -14.57
N ILE A 155 3.22 8.98 -14.29
CA ILE A 155 2.01 8.20 -14.57
C ILE A 155 1.21 8.93 -15.66
N ASP A 156 0.72 8.21 -16.67
CA ASP A 156 -0.07 8.77 -17.78
C ASP A 156 -1.12 7.76 -18.27
N PRO A 157 -2.42 8.11 -18.15
CA PRO A 157 -2.96 9.19 -17.34
C PRO A 157 -2.85 8.89 -15.84
N THR A 158 -3.11 9.89 -14.98
CA THR A 158 -3.23 9.71 -13.52
C THR A 158 -4.70 9.66 -13.13
N GLY A 159 -5.10 8.57 -12.51
CA GLY A 159 -6.48 8.31 -12.07
C GLY A 159 -6.55 7.76 -10.65
N VAL A 160 -6.91 6.47 -10.48
CA VAL A 160 -6.91 5.81 -9.18
C VAL A 160 -5.54 5.18 -8.94
N THR A 161 -4.68 5.86 -8.18
CA THR A 161 -3.32 5.38 -7.85
C THR A 161 -3.28 4.67 -6.49
N GLY A 162 -4.04 5.17 -5.50
CA GLY A 162 -4.04 4.63 -4.13
C GLY A 162 -4.85 3.34 -3.99
N THR A 163 -4.42 2.48 -3.06
CA THR A 163 -5.16 1.25 -2.72
C THR A 163 -6.52 1.60 -2.11
N PRO A 164 -7.63 1.04 -2.62
CA PRO A 164 -8.96 1.19 -2.05
C PRO A 164 -9.07 0.60 -0.65
N VAL A 165 -10.17 0.90 0.04
CA VAL A 165 -10.53 0.27 1.32
C VAL A 165 -11.99 -0.18 1.32
N VAL A 166 -12.28 -1.31 1.98
CA VAL A 166 -13.64 -1.84 2.13
C VAL A 166 -14.12 -1.69 3.57
N ASP A 167 -15.31 -1.13 3.73
CA ASP A 167 -16.13 -1.35 4.92
C ASP A 167 -16.97 -2.62 4.71
N ALA A 168 -16.54 -3.72 5.32
CA ALA A 168 -17.24 -5.00 5.24
C ALA A 168 -18.58 -4.99 5.99
N GLY A 169 -18.80 -4.04 6.91
CA GLY A 169 -20.05 -3.92 7.65
C GLY A 169 -21.21 -3.37 6.79
N THR A 170 -20.89 -2.55 5.78
CA THR A 170 -21.86 -1.96 4.86
C THR A 170 -21.70 -2.42 3.42
N ASP A 171 -20.77 -3.34 3.13
CA ASP A 171 -20.41 -3.76 1.78
C ASP A 171 -20.08 -2.58 0.85
N THR A 172 -19.26 -1.65 1.35
CA THR A 172 -18.89 -0.42 0.63
C THR A 172 -17.40 -0.40 0.32
N VAL A 173 -17.06 -0.17 -0.95
CA VAL A 173 -15.69 0.10 -1.41
C VAL A 173 -15.49 1.61 -1.50
N TYR A 174 -14.44 2.12 -0.89
CA TYR A 174 -14.02 3.52 -1.02
C TYR A 174 -12.71 3.62 -1.78
N LEU A 175 -12.63 4.57 -2.68
CA LEU A 175 -11.42 4.88 -3.46
C LEU A 175 -11.43 6.35 -3.86
N VAL A 176 -10.26 6.88 -4.23
CA VAL A 176 -10.13 8.26 -4.73
C VAL A 176 -9.85 8.21 -6.21
N ALA A 177 -10.71 8.84 -7.01
CA ALA A 177 -10.54 9.05 -8.43
C ALA A 177 -10.02 10.47 -8.69
N PHE A 178 -8.91 10.60 -9.44
CA PHE A 178 -8.41 11.88 -9.89
C PHE A 178 -9.01 12.20 -11.26
N VAL A 179 -9.93 13.16 -11.29
CA VAL A 179 -10.76 13.43 -12.46
C VAL A 179 -10.56 14.83 -13.02
N GLN A 180 -10.70 14.95 -14.35
CA GLN A 180 -10.63 16.26 -15.03
C GLN A 180 -11.73 17.21 -14.50
N PRO A 181 -11.42 18.54 -14.44
CA PRO A 181 -10.18 19.21 -14.87
C PRO A 181 -9.05 19.22 -13.81
N GLY A 182 -9.21 18.63 -12.66
CA GLY A 182 -8.26 18.58 -11.53
C GLY A 182 -9.04 18.54 -10.22
N ARG A 183 -9.56 17.35 -9.83
CA ARG A 183 -10.28 17.14 -8.58
C ARG A 183 -10.11 15.70 -8.11
N HIS A 184 -9.82 15.53 -6.84
CA HIS A 184 -9.83 14.23 -6.18
C HIS A 184 -11.21 13.96 -5.59
N ASP A 185 -11.90 12.98 -6.14
CA ASP A 185 -13.21 12.54 -5.66
C ASP A 185 -13.06 11.26 -4.85
N LEU A 186 -13.41 11.30 -3.56
CA LEU A 186 -13.68 10.10 -2.78
C LEU A 186 -15.04 9.54 -3.23
N VAL A 187 -15.01 8.31 -3.70
CA VAL A 187 -16.19 7.61 -4.23
C VAL A 187 -16.48 6.40 -3.36
N ALA A 188 -17.73 6.25 -2.96
CA ALA A 188 -18.25 5.06 -2.30
C ALA A 188 -19.02 4.21 -3.32
N LEU A 189 -18.61 2.97 -3.51
CA LEU A 189 -19.25 2.01 -4.39
C LEU A 189 -19.89 0.88 -3.59
N ASN A 190 -20.99 0.36 -4.08
CA ASN A 190 -21.55 -0.88 -3.58
C ASN A 190 -20.67 -2.06 -4.05
N LEU A 191 -20.15 -2.85 -3.12
CA LEU A 191 -19.28 -4.00 -3.41
C LEU A 191 -19.96 -5.07 -4.29
N SER A 192 -21.28 -5.21 -4.18
CA SER A 192 -22.02 -6.26 -4.89
C SER A 192 -22.15 -6.02 -6.39
N ASP A 193 -22.31 -4.76 -6.82
CA ASP A 193 -22.66 -4.39 -8.20
C ASP A 193 -21.90 -3.19 -8.78
N GLY A 194 -21.03 -2.54 -7.99
CA GLY A 194 -20.23 -1.39 -8.43
C GLY A 194 -21.03 -0.07 -8.56
N SER A 195 -22.29 -0.04 -8.16
CA SER A 195 -23.10 1.19 -8.23
C SER A 195 -22.54 2.25 -7.27
N VAL A 196 -22.50 3.52 -7.72
CA VAL A 196 -22.05 4.64 -6.92
C VAL A 196 -23.09 4.96 -5.87
N ARG A 197 -22.73 4.87 -4.58
CA ARG A 197 -23.55 5.28 -3.46
C ARG A 197 -23.51 6.79 -3.28
N TRP A 198 -22.30 7.35 -3.28
CA TRP A 198 -22.05 8.79 -3.22
C TRP A 198 -20.64 9.13 -3.73
N ARG A 199 -20.41 10.42 -3.99
CA ARG A 199 -19.15 10.99 -4.42
C ARG A 199 -18.97 12.36 -3.81
N ARG A 200 -17.80 12.65 -3.24
CA ARG A 200 -17.45 13.94 -2.62
C ARG A 200 -16.01 14.33 -2.93
N SER A 201 -15.77 15.61 -3.24
CA SER A 201 -14.41 16.11 -3.31
C SER A 201 -13.73 16.04 -1.95
N VAL A 202 -12.46 15.59 -1.96
CA VAL A 202 -11.57 15.50 -0.80
C VAL A 202 -10.23 16.19 -1.06
N ASP A 203 -10.21 17.16 -1.97
CA ASP A 203 -9.02 17.98 -2.20
C ASP A 203 -8.62 18.68 -0.90
N PRO A 204 -7.31 18.70 -0.54
CA PRO A 204 -6.85 19.40 0.63
C PRO A 204 -7.13 20.92 0.50
N PRO A 205 -7.67 21.57 1.54
CA PRO A 205 -8.07 22.98 1.43
C PRO A 205 -6.88 23.90 1.22
N GLY A 206 -7.00 24.77 0.21
CA GLY A 206 -5.97 25.76 -0.11
C GLY A 206 -4.78 25.24 -0.91
N LEU A 207 -4.77 23.95 -1.30
CA LEU A 207 -3.79 23.37 -2.19
C LEU A 207 -4.39 23.18 -3.58
N ASP A 208 -3.54 23.23 -4.61
CA ASP A 208 -3.95 22.97 -6.00
C ASP A 208 -3.94 21.46 -6.27
N PRO A 209 -5.09 20.84 -6.59
CA PRO A 209 -5.16 19.41 -6.85
C PRO A 209 -4.22 18.91 -7.95
N LEU A 210 -3.82 19.77 -8.90
CA LEU A 210 -2.91 19.40 -9.97
C LEU A 210 -1.44 19.28 -9.52
N HIS A 211 -1.12 19.72 -8.29
CA HIS A 211 0.19 19.49 -7.68
C HIS A 211 0.18 18.38 -6.64
N GLU A 212 -1.01 17.90 -6.25
CA GLU A 212 -1.18 16.85 -5.25
C GLU A 212 -1.38 15.48 -5.92
N GLN A 213 -0.79 14.43 -5.38
CA GLN A 213 -1.03 13.06 -5.79
C GLN A 213 -1.56 12.22 -4.63
N GLN A 214 -2.70 11.58 -4.84
CA GLN A 214 -3.25 10.59 -3.92
C GLN A 214 -2.78 9.20 -4.34
N ARG A 215 -1.71 8.68 -3.71
CA ARG A 215 -1.19 7.32 -3.98
C ARG A 215 -1.16 6.41 -2.75
N ALA A 216 -1.27 6.99 -1.57
CA ALA A 216 -1.30 6.27 -0.31
C ALA A 216 -2.57 5.44 -0.17
N ALA A 217 -2.47 4.25 0.40
CA ALA A 217 -3.64 3.42 0.68
C ALA A 217 -4.63 4.12 1.61
N LEU A 218 -5.92 4.00 1.30
CA LEU A 218 -6.99 4.52 2.15
C LEU A 218 -7.07 3.74 3.46
N THR A 219 -7.57 4.41 4.50
CA THR A 219 -7.74 3.84 5.84
C THR A 219 -9.14 4.15 6.36
N ILE A 220 -9.82 3.18 6.95
CA ILE A 220 -11.06 3.39 7.69
C ILE A 220 -10.78 3.25 9.18
N THR A 221 -11.15 4.27 9.94
CA THR A 221 -11.20 4.24 11.40
C THR A 221 -12.17 5.32 11.90
N ASN A 222 -12.69 5.17 13.12
CA ASN A 222 -13.55 6.16 13.76
C ASN A 222 -14.71 6.65 12.85
N GLU A 223 -15.35 5.71 12.11
CA GLU A 223 -16.46 5.97 11.18
C GLU A 223 -16.11 6.98 10.05
N ARG A 224 -14.83 7.08 9.69
CA ARG A 224 -14.33 7.97 8.64
C ARG A 224 -13.36 7.26 7.72
N VAL A 225 -13.32 7.71 6.45
CA VAL A 225 -12.25 7.37 5.50
C VAL A 225 -11.17 8.44 5.59
N TYR A 226 -9.91 8.02 5.69
CA TYR A 226 -8.75 8.90 5.70
C TYR A 226 -7.98 8.74 4.39
N VAL A 227 -7.61 9.87 3.81
CA VAL A 227 -6.94 10.01 2.51
C VAL A 227 -5.66 10.83 2.72
N ALA A 228 -4.51 10.31 2.31
CA ALA A 228 -3.25 11.01 2.41
C ALA A 228 -2.75 11.45 1.04
N TYR A 229 -2.10 12.61 1.00
CA TYR A 229 -1.60 13.26 -0.21
C TYR A 229 -0.12 13.55 -0.12
N GLY A 230 0.53 13.51 -1.26
CA GLY A 230 1.88 13.99 -1.48
C GLY A 230 2.00 14.60 -2.86
N GLY A 231 3.23 14.94 -3.27
CA GLY A 231 3.50 15.51 -4.58
C GLY A 231 3.51 14.50 -5.70
N LEU A 232 3.53 15.01 -6.92
CA LEU A 232 3.82 14.26 -8.13
C LEU A 232 5.29 13.84 -8.15
N PHE A 233 5.59 12.73 -8.84
CA PHE A 233 6.98 12.33 -9.06
C PHE A 233 7.77 13.46 -9.76
N GLY A 234 8.86 13.91 -9.12
CA GLY A 234 9.67 15.04 -9.57
C GLY A 234 9.46 16.32 -8.75
N ASP A 235 8.63 16.27 -7.70
CA ASP A 235 8.47 17.30 -6.67
C ASP A 235 8.22 18.71 -7.21
N CYS A 236 7.44 18.81 -8.27
CA CYS A 236 7.09 20.07 -8.90
C CYS A 236 5.91 20.76 -8.21
N GLY A 237 5.87 22.08 -8.37
CA GLY A 237 4.79 22.89 -7.82
C GLY A 237 4.83 23.05 -6.30
N PRO A 238 3.90 23.83 -5.74
CA PRO A 238 3.86 24.14 -4.31
C PRO A 238 3.02 23.12 -3.52
N TYR A 239 3.18 21.79 -3.76
CA TYR A 239 2.45 20.77 -3.02
C TYR A 239 2.85 20.71 -1.54
N LYS A 240 1.97 20.15 -0.72
CA LYS A 240 2.24 19.80 0.68
C LYS A 240 1.63 18.45 1.04
N GLY A 241 2.31 17.72 1.91
CA GLY A 241 1.70 16.57 2.54
C GLY A 241 0.40 16.95 3.27
N ALA A 242 -0.65 16.16 3.09
CA ALA A 242 -1.93 16.40 3.74
C ALA A 242 -2.66 15.10 4.07
N VAL A 243 -3.47 15.13 5.12
CA VAL A 243 -4.48 14.10 5.40
C VAL A 243 -5.85 14.77 5.36
N VAL A 244 -6.78 14.17 4.62
CA VAL A 244 -8.18 14.57 4.60
C VAL A 244 -9.03 13.39 5.09
N SER A 245 -10.05 13.63 5.90
CA SER A 245 -10.98 12.59 6.31
C SER A 245 -12.43 13.03 6.09
N LEU A 246 -13.29 12.06 5.74
CA LEU A 246 -14.71 12.24 5.52
C LEU A 246 -15.50 11.10 6.16
N ALA A 247 -16.70 11.38 6.67
CA ALA A 247 -17.59 10.36 7.23
C ALA A 247 -17.91 9.27 6.20
N LEU A 248 -18.08 8.01 6.64
CA LEU A 248 -18.36 6.85 5.78
C LEU A 248 -19.66 7.01 4.96
N ASP A 249 -20.63 7.77 5.44
CA ASP A 249 -21.88 8.06 4.72
C ASP A 249 -21.76 9.25 3.75
N GLY A 250 -20.59 9.88 3.67
CA GLY A 250 -20.35 11.06 2.84
C GLY A 250 -20.91 12.35 3.40
N SER A 251 -21.48 12.35 4.61
CA SER A 251 -22.08 13.53 5.24
C SER A 251 -21.02 14.45 5.87
N GLY A 252 -21.46 15.66 6.19
CA GLY A 252 -20.62 16.67 6.84
C GLY A 252 -19.51 17.24 5.94
N ASP A 253 -18.66 18.05 6.55
CA ASP A 253 -17.51 18.64 5.88
C ASP A 253 -16.26 17.76 6.08
N PRO A 254 -15.36 17.69 5.08
CA PRO A 254 -14.06 17.06 5.25
C PRO A 254 -13.26 17.75 6.37
N GLN A 255 -12.62 16.95 7.21
CA GLN A 255 -11.57 17.44 8.13
C GLN A 255 -10.23 17.29 7.45
N SER A 256 -9.27 18.14 7.77
CA SER A 256 -7.93 18.10 7.17
C SER A 256 -6.83 18.48 8.16
N TRP A 257 -5.67 17.88 7.95
CA TRP A 257 -4.40 18.29 8.51
C TRP A 257 -3.41 18.42 7.36
N ILE A 258 -2.64 19.50 7.36
CA ILE A 258 -1.61 19.79 6.36
C ILE A 258 -0.28 19.85 7.08
N VAL A 259 0.75 19.21 6.52
CA VAL A 259 2.12 19.27 7.05
C VAL A 259 2.53 20.75 7.18
N PRO A 260 3.07 21.18 8.34
CA PRO A 260 3.43 22.58 8.57
C PRO A 260 4.56 23.12 7.69
N ALA A 261 5.23 22.27 6.92
CA ALA A 261 6.28 22.66 5.99
C ALA A 261 5.84 23.81 5.07
N THR A 262 6.80 24.61 4.60
CA THR A 262 6.53 25.64 3.60
C THR A 262 6.08 25.01 2.28
N ARG A 263 6.74 23.91 1.88
CA ARG A 263 6.51 23.13 0.67
C ARG A 263 6.92 21.67 0.93
N GLU A 264 6.40 20.73 0.14
CA GLU A 264 6.76 19.31 0.19
C GLU A 264 6.22 18.59 1.45
N GLY A 265 6.99 17.71 2.08
CA GLY A 265 6.51 16.92 3.21
C GLY A 265 5.45 15.89 2.81
N GLY A 266 5.55 15.33 1.60
CA GLY A 266 4.54 14.44 1.01
C GLY A 266 4.28 13.18 1.82
N LEU A 267 3.00 12.77 1.93
CA LEU A 267 2.58 11.51 2.54
C LEU A 267 2.38 10.48 1.41
N TRP A 268 3.47 9.99 0.84
CA TRP A 268 3.44 9.25 -0.41
C TRP A 268 3.70 7.75 -0.28
N ALA A 269 3.93 7.22 0.93
CA ALA A 269 4.09 5.79 1.16
C ALA A 269 2.87 5.01 0.62
N PRO A 270 3.05 4.02 -0.27
CA PRO A 270 1.92 3.24 -0.80
C PRO A 270 1.09 2.53 0.25
N SER A 271 1.71 2.13 1.37
CA SER A 271 1.01 1.55 2.52
C SER A 271 0.09 2.53 3.25
N GLY A 272 0.28 3.84 3.07
CA GLY A 272 -0.59 4.86 3.66
C GLY A 272 -0.43 5.02 5.16
N LEU A 273 -1.52 5.51 5.77
CA LEU A 273 -1.62 5.73 7.21
C LEU A 273 -1.81 4.42 7.95
N ALA A 274 -1.29 4.34 9.18
CA ALA A 274 -1.56 3.22 10.09
C ALA A 274 -2.34 3.68 11.32
N VAL A 275 -3.15 2.80 11.88
CA VAL A 275 -4.01 3.09 13.03
C VAL A 275 -3.66 2.15 14.16
N THR A 276 -3.52 2.68 15.36
CA THR A 276 -3.33 1.89 16.58
C THR A 276 -4.67 1.52 17.23
N SER A 277 -4.63 0.63 18.19
CA SER A 277 -5.83 0.22 18.95
C SER A 277 -6.50 1.36 19.73
N THR A 278 -5.82 2.49 19.93
CA THR A 278 -6.37 3.71 20.53
C THR A 278 -7.18 4.56 19.54
N GLY A 279 -7.11 4.23 18.24
CA GLY A 279 -7.72 4.99 17.16
C GLY A 279 -6.89 6.15 16.65
N ASP A 280 -5.70 6.39 17.21
CA ASP A 280 -4.77 7.40 16.70
C ASP A 280 -4.19 6.97 15.36
N VAL A 281 -3.98 7.95 14.49
CA VAL A 281 -3.48 7.80 13.13
C VAL A 281 -2.03 8.22 13.07
N PHE A 282 -1.18 7.35 12.51
CA PHE A 282 0.23 7.60 12.29
C PHE A 282 0.53 7.75 10.81
N VAL A 283 1.37 8.74 10.47
CA VAL A 283 1.78 9.02 9.08
C VAL A 283 3.28 9.20 9.01
N SER A 284 3.91 8.67 7.95
CA SER A 284 5.29 8.99 7.58
C SER A 284 5.30 10.15 6.60
N ILE A 285 6.14 11.13 6.86
CA ILE A 285 6.30 12.35 6.07
C ILE A 285 7.62 12.23 5.31
N GLY A 286 7.60 12.55 4.02
CA GLY A 286 8.76 12.59 3.15
C GLY A 286 9.61 13.84 3.36
N ASN A 287 10.51 14.11 2.41
CA ASN A 287 11.31 15.32 2.41
C ASN A 287 10.40 16.55 2.51
N ALA A 288 10.87 17.57 3.22
CA ALA A 288 10.35 18.92 3.14
C ALA A 288 11.46 19.89 2.66
N GLU A 289 11.10 21.13 2.39
CA GLU A 289 12.02 22.10 1.78
C GLU A 289 13.22 22.41 2.66
N SER A 290 13.07 22.34 4.00
CA SER A 290 14.15 22.73 4.91
C SER A 290 15.27 21.68 4.94
N THR A 291 16.49 22.20 4.79
CA THR A 291 17.75 21.46 5.04
C THR A 291 18.59 22.11 6.12
N ASP A 292 18.05 23.11 6.84
CA ASP A 292 18.71 23.79 7.95
C ASP A 292 18.40 23.07 9.27
N PRO A 293 19.39 22.50 9.98
CA PRO A 293 19.17 21.81 11.26
C PRO A 293 18.49 22.65 12.35
N ASN A 294 18.50 23.99 12.21
CA ASN A 294 17.86 24.91 13.16
C ASN A 294 16.42 25.29 12.76
N ASN A 295 15.93 24.82 11.63
CA ASN A 295 14.62 25.16 11.10
C ASN A 295 13.85 23.90 10.70
N PHE A 296 13.46 23.11 11.71
CA PHE A 296 12.66 21.90 11.50
C PHE A 296 11.26 22.26 11.00
N ASP A 297 10.84 21.65 9.90
CA ASP A 297 9.59 21.90 9.19
C ASP A 297 8.71 20.64 9.04
N ASP A 298 8.87 19.68 9.96
CA ASP A 298 8.22 18.40 9.98
C ASP A 298 8.53 17.48 8.78
N GLY A 299 9.53 17.78 7.98
CA GLY A 299 10.03 16.87 6.94
C GLY A 299 10.78 15.67 7.51
N ASN A 300 10.75 14.54 6.79
CA ASN A 300 11.39 13.29 7.22
C ASN A 300 10.99 12.86 8.63
N ALA A 301 9.69 12.84 8.91
CA ALA A 301 9.13 12.67 10.24
C ALA A 301 8.05 11.59 10.28
N VAL A 302 7.67 11.21 11.49
CA VAL A 302 6.42 10.50 11.78
C VAL A 302 5.55 11.41 12.63
N ALA A 303 4.33 11.69 12.19
CA ALA A 303 3.35 12.41 12.96
C ALA A 303 2.28 11.48 13.52
N ARG A 304 1.86 11.74 14.76
CA ARG A 304 0.70 11.15 15.42
C ARG A 304 -0.44 12.16 15.41
N LEU A 305 -1.57 11.75 14.86
CA LEU A 305 -2.78 12.55 14.76
C LEU A 305 -3.91 11.88 15.56
N ARG A 306 -4.77 12.68 16.19
CA ARG A 306 -6.04 12.18 16.74
C ARG A 306 -7.03 11.89 15.62
N PRO A 307 -8.15 11.20 15.91
CA PRO A 307 -9.19 10.95 14.93
C PRO A 307 -9.76 12.21 14.25
N ASP A 308 -9.72 13.36 14.93
CA ASP A 308 -10.16 14.67 14.41
C ASP A 308 -9.07 15.38 13.59
N LEU A 309 -7.95 14.70 13.34
CA LEU A 309 -6.77 15.21 12.66
C LEU A 309 -6.01 16.32 13.41
N SER A 310 -6.28 16.56 14.70
CA SER A 310 -5.41 17.40 15.51
C SER A 310 -4.08 16.69 15.75
N ALA A 311 -2.95 17.38 15.42
CA ALA A 311 -1.62 16.85 15.69
C ALA A 311 -1.36 16.73 17.20
N VAL A 312 -0.78 15.58 17.61
CA VAL A 312 -0.46 15.30 19.01
C VAL A 312 1.02 15.37 19.24
N ASP A 313 1.81 14.72 18.38
CA ASP A 313 3.22 14.48 18.57
C ASP A 313 3.91 14.22 17.22
N VAL A 314 5.17 14.60 17.10
CA VAL A 314 6.00 14.39 15.91
C VAL A 314 7.36 13.87 16.34
N TRP A 315 7.90 12.91 15.59
CA TRP A 315 9.27 12.44 15.71
C TRP A 315 9.98 12.58 14.36
N ALA A 316 11.27 12.91 14.40
CA ALA A 316 12.16 12.85 13.26
C ALA A 316 13.53 12.29 13.67
N PRO A 317 14.28 11.60 12.81
CA PRO A 317 15.65 11.21 13.08
C PRO A 317 16.53 12.46 13.28
N ALA A 318 17.58 12.33 14.05
CA ALA A 318 18.46 13.45 14.40
C ALA A 318 19.11 14.12 13.17
N ASP A 319 19.25 13.38 12.07
CA ASP A 319 19.84 13.82 10.80
C ASP A 319 18.78 14.14 9.72
N TRP A 320 17.52 14.40 10.10
CA TRP A 320 16.38 14.68 9.20
C TRP A 320 16.72 15.69 8.08
N TYR A 321 17.44 16.77 8.44
CA TYR A 321 17.86 17.83 7.48
C TYR A 321 18.81 17.29 6.41
N SER A 322 19.67 16.34 6.78
CA SER A 322 20.59 15.68 5.85
C SER A 322 19.84 14.69 4.94
N LEU A 323 18.78 14.04 5.45
CA LEU A 323 17.91 13.18 4.65
C LEU A 323 17.17 14.03 3.61
N SER A 324 16.60 15.19 3.98
CA SER A 324 15.99 16.13 3.04
C SER A 324 16.97 16.57 1.94
N GLY A 325 18.19 16.95 2.32
CA GLY A 325 19.20 17.39 1.35
C GLY A 325 19.71 16.30 0.38
N ARG A 326 19.40 15.01 0.62
CA ARG A 326 19.84 13.87 -0.19
C ARG A 326 18.70 13.11 -0.85
N ASP A 327 17.47 13.57 -0.74
CA ASP A 327 16.27 12.82 -1.16
C ASP A 327 16.22 11.39 -0.55
N ALA A 328 16.54 11.29 0.73
CA ALA A 328 16.57 10.04 1.46
C ALA A 328 15.33 9.85 2.34
N ASP A 329 14.15 10.04 1.76
CA ASP A 329 12.86 10.08 2.43
C ASP A 329 12.62 8.98 3.46
N LEU A 330 12.18 9.38 4.64
CA LEU A 330 11.51 8.51 5.59
C LEU A 330 10.10 8.12 5.09
N GLY A 331 9.45 9.00 4.34
CA GLY A 331 8.10 8.81 3.78
C GLY A 331 7.96 7.74 2.69
N SER A 332 9.02 6.98 2.38
CA SER A 332 8.98 5.90 1.38
C SER A 332 8.24 4.64 1.85
N ILE A 333 8.00 4.52 3.16
CA ILE A 333 7.27 3.42 3.80
C ILE A 333 6.35 3.98 4.90
N GLY A 334 5.14 3.43 5.04
CA GLY A 334 4.22 3.83 6.09
C GLY A 334 4.60 3.25 7.45
N PRO A 335 4.14 3.87 8.56
CA PRO A 335 4.36 3.36 9.90
C PRO A 335 3.69 2.00 10.10
N LEU A 336 4.31 1.12 10.87
CA LEU A 336 3.77 -0.18 11.24
C LEU A 336 3.61 -0.27 12.77
N PRO A 337 2.39 -0.30 13.30
CA PRO A 337 2.14 -0.56 14.71
C PRO A 337 2.61 -1.96 15.11
N LEU A 338 3.34 -2.03 16.22
CA LEU A 338 3.82 -3.25 16.83
C LEU A 338 3.14 -3.49 18.19
N ASP A 339 3.22 -4.72 18.67
CA ASP A 339 2.77 -5.06 20.02
C ASP A 339 3.57 -4.28 21.07
N GLY A 340 2.92 -3.99 22.21
CA GLY A 340 3.53 -3.22 23.30
C GLY A 340 3.57 -1.70 23.06
N GLY A 341 2.71 -1.16 22.19
CA GLY A 341 2.56 0.28 22.01
C GLY A 341 3.74 0.92 21.27
N ARG A 342 4.30 0.24 20.29
CA ARG A 342 5.44 0.72 19.51
C ARG A 342 5.06 0.91 18.04
N ILE A 343 5.82 1.73 17.35
CA ILE A 343 5.71 1.96 15.90
C ILE A 343 7.07 1.63 15.27
N PHE A 344 7.08 0.83 14.23
CA PHE A 344 8.25 0.64 13.38
C PHE A 344 8.11 1.48 12.11
N VAL A 345 9.18 2.09 11.67
CA VAL A 345 9.28 2.81 10.39
C VAL A 345 10.69 2.65 9.82
N ALA A 346 10.80 2.70 8.50
CA ALA A 346 12.08 2.72 7.81
C ALA A 346 12.00 3.68 6.60
N GLY A 347 13.11 4.03 5.99
CA GLY A 347 13.13 4.99 4.89
C GLY A 347 14.12 4.64 3.78
N LYS A 348 14.28 5.55 2.82
CA LYS A 348 15.26 5.42 1.72
C LYS A 348 16.70 5.33 2.23
N ASN A 349 16.99 5.82 3.44
CA ASN A 349 18.31 5.68 4.06
C ASN A 349 18.64 4.25 4.49
N GLY A 350 17.67 3.33 4.47
CA GLY A 350 17.86 1.93 4.86
C GLY A 350 17.84 1.68 6.36
N VAL A 351 17.65 2.71 7.19
CA VAL A 351 17.59 2.61 8.64
C VAL A 351 16.16 2.32 9.09
N GLY A 352 15.97 1.34 9.95
CA GLY A 352 14.74 1.09 10.68
C GLY A 352 14.76 1.76 12.05
N TYR A 353 13.63 2.32 12.47
CA TYR A 353 13.46 3.00 13.74
C TYR A 353 12.29 2.40 14.51
N VAL A 354 12.41 2.33 15.83
CA VAL A 354 11.33 1.93 16.73
C VAL A 354 10.97 3.11 17.61
N LEU A 355 9.71 3.52 17.61
CA LEU A 355 9.18 4.65 18.34
C LEU A 355 8.21 4.19 19.43
N ASP A 356 8.03 5.00 20.48
CA ASP A 356 6.93 4.84 21.44
C ASP A 356 5.65 5.47 20.85
N ALA A 357 4.60 4.67 20.65
CA ALA A 357 3.34 5.14 20.09
C ALA A 357 2.62 6.15 21.01
N ALA A 358 2.86 6.13 22.32
CA ALA A 358 2.25 7.06 23.26
C ALA A 358 2.99 8.41 23.31
N HIS A 359 4.30 8.40 23.01
CA HIS A 359 5.15 9.58 23.03
C HIS A 359 6.30 9.42 22.03
N LEU A 360 6.17 10.03 20.84
CA LEU A 360 7.11 9.84 19.73
C LEU A 360 8.52 10.36 20.03
N GLY A 361 8.66 11.35 20.91
CA GLY A 361 9.94 11.76 21.50
C GLY A 361 10.65 12.92 20.80
N GLY A 362 10.06 13.53 19.77
CA GLY A 362 10.67 14.66 19.06
C GLY A 362 11.89 14.23 18.24
N ILE A 363 12.80 15.16 17.93
CA ILE A 363 13.98 14.90 17.10
C ILE A 363 14.96 13.99 17.84
N GLY A 364 15.29 12.82 17.24
CA GLY A 364 16.24 11.85 17.79
C GLY A 364 15.75 11.12 19.06
N GLY A 365 14.42 11.11 19.29
CA GLY A 365 13.81 10.47 20.44
C GLY A 365 13.31 9.05 20.21
N GLU A 366 13.80 8.35 19.18
CA GLU A 366 13.50 6.93 18.95
C GLU A 366 13.97 6.03 20.08
N LEU A 367 13.26 4.94 20.32
CA LEU A 367 13.65 3.91 21.29
C LEU A 367 14.88 3.12 20.83
N ALA A 368 14.98 2.88 19.51
CA ALA A 368 16.11 2.22 18.89
C ALA A 368 16.11 2.47 17.37
N ASN A 369 17.28 2.31 16.76
CA ASN A 369 17.46 2.27 15.31
C ASN A 369 18.53 1.24 14.92
N ALA A 370 18.47 0.76 13.67
CA ALA A 370 19.49 -0.09 13.06
C ALA A 370 19.40 -0.05 11.53
N ASP A 371 20.50 -0.37 10.85
CA ASP A 371 20.48 -0.63 9.42
C ASP A 371 19.67 -1.91 9.14
N VAL A 372 18.65 -1.80 8.29
CA VAL A 372 17.76 -2.92 7.96
C VAL A 372 17.68 -3.22 6.46
N CYS A 373 17.97 -2.24 5.61
CA CYS A 373 17.87 -2.37 4.15
C CYS A 373 19.09 -1.84 3.43
N ASP A 374 19.75 -2.68 2.65
CA ASP A 374 20.68 -2.19 1.65
C ASP A 374 19.90 -1.49 0.50
N GLY A 375 20.22 -0.21 0.23
CA GLY A 375 19.59 0.57 -0.83
C GLY A 375 18.19 1.09 -0.54
N GLY A 376 17.76 1.08 0.72
CA GLY A 376 16.54 1.72 1.21
C GLY A 376 15.30 0.82 1.25
N ALA A 377 14.32 1.25 2.05
CA ALA A 377 13.02 0.63 2.24
C ALA A 377 11.94 1.36 1.42
N PHE A 378 11.00 0.61 0.81
CA PHE A 378 9.93 1.14 -0.05
C PHE A 378 8.63 0.34 0.12
N GLY A 379 7.49 1.01 -0.03
CA GLY A 379 6.19 0.37 -0.05
C GLY A 379 5.55 0.23 1.32
N GLY A 380 5.73 -0.90 1.96
CA GLY A 380 5.18 -1.20 3.28
C GLY A 380 5.95 -2.29 4.00
N SER A 381 5.62 -2.50 5.26
CA SER A 381 6.12 -3.60 6.08
C SER A 381 4.97 -4.51 6.52
N ALA A 382 5.29 -5.73 6.96
CA ALA A 382 4.34 -6.66 7.53
C ALA A 382 4.89 -7.27 8.83
N THR A 383 3.99 -7.71 9.74
CA THR A 383 4.42 -8.36 10.97
C THR A 383 3.41 -9.38 11.49
N ASP A 384 3.91 -10.50 12.03
CA ASP A 384 3.14 -11.45 12.83
C ASP A 384 3.20 -11.14 14.35
N GLY A 385 3.84 -10.02 14.72
CA GLY A 385 4.12 -9.61 16.08
C GLY A 385 5.52 -10.06 16.61
N SER A 386 6.19 -11.01 15.95
CA SER A 386 7.53 -11.50 16.31
C SER A 386 8.62 -11.06 15.34
N ILE A 387 8.30 -10.97 14.07
CA ILE A 387 9.19 -10.54 12.99
C ILE A 387 8.52 -9.39 12.25
N VAL A 388 9.30 -8.39 11.87
CA VAL A 388 8.92 -7.37 10.89
C VAL A 388 9.56 -7.73 9.56
N VAL A 389 8.77 -7.86 8.52
CA VAL A 389 9.26 -8.03 7.14
C VAL A 389 9.22 -6.66 6.47
N VAL A 390 10.39 -6.16 6.07
CA VAL A 390 10.56 -4.84 5.46
C VAL A 390 10.75 -5.00 3.96
N GLY A 391 10.03 -4.20 3.16
CA GLY A 391 10.21 -4.12 1.72
C GLY A 391 11.48 -3.34 1.35
N CYS A 392 12.61 -4.02 1.21
CA CYS A 392 13.87 -3.39 0.80
C CYS A 392 14.06 -3.47 -0.72
N ARG A 393 14.84 -2.54 -1.30
CA ARG A 393 15.16 -2.53 -2.74
C ARG A 393 15.75 -3.85 -3.24
N GLY A 394 16.55 -4.53 -2.42
CA GLY A 394 17.18 -5.81 -2.75
C GLY A 394 16.30 -7.05 -2.53
N GLY A 395 15.06 -6.85 -2.07
CA GLY A 395 14.11 -7.91 -1.68
C GLY A 395 13.69 -7.78 -0.22
N PRO A 396 12.67 -8.54 0.23
CA PRO A 396 12.18 -8.44 1.60
C PRO A 396 13.25 -8.92 2.62
N VAL A 397 13.38 -8.19 3.71
CA VAL A 397 14.27 -8.51 4.84
C VAL A 397 13.44 -8.70 6.10
N GLY A 398 13.68 -9.79 6.84
CA GLY A 398 13.06 -10.02 8.14
C GLY A 398 13.94 -9.52 9.27
N VAL A 399 13.41 -8.69 10.16
CA VAL A 399 14.08 -8.22 11.37
C VAL A 399 13.24 -8.56 12.61
N GLN A 400 13.88 -8.79 13.74
CA GLN A 400 13.20 -8.95 15.02
C GLN A 400 13.26 -7.63 15.80
N VAL A 401 12.13 -7.25 16.40
CA VAL A 401 12.07 -6.12 17.33
C VAL A 401 11.83 -6.68 18.73
N GLY A 402 12.87 -6.68 19.54
CA GLY A 402 12.83 -7.20 20.92
C GLY A 402 11.89 -6.41 21.83
N ALA A 403 11.54 -6.98 22.99
CA ALA A 403 10.75 -6.28 24.00
C ALA A 403 11.45 -5.01 24.53
N ASP A 404 12.77 -4.96 24.45
CA ASP A 404 13.63 -3.80 24.76
C ASP A 404 13.76 -2.82 23.58
N ALA A 405 12.93 -2.97 22.56
CA ALA A 405 12.88 -2.22 21.29
C ALA A 405 14.09 -2.42 20.37
N LYS A 406 15.11 -3.21 20.73
CA LYS A 406 16.26 -3.46 19.84
C LYS A 406 15.84 -4.19 18.57
N ILE A 407 16.43 -3.77 17.46
CA ILE A 407 16.31 -4.38 16.14
C ILE A 407 17.50 -5.33 15.93
N SER A 408 17.22 -6.55 15.44
CA SER A 408 18.23 -7.58 15.18
C SER A 408 17.89 -8.44 13.96
#